data_18c6a311da6f1871738b5081484a4560
#
_entry.id   18c6a311da6f1871738b5081484a4560
#
_cell.length_a   1.000
_cell.length_b   1.000
_cell.length_c   1.000
_cell.angle_alpha   90.00
_cell.angle_beta   90.00
_cell.angle_gamma   90.00
#
_symmetry.space_group_name_H-M   'P 1'
#
loop_
_entity.id
_entity.type
_entity.pdbx_description
1 polymer ?
#
loop_
_entity_poly.entity_id
_entity_poly.type
_entity_poly.pdbx_seq_one_letter_code
_entity_poly.pdbx_strand_id
1 'polypeptide(L)'
;SILHYCILIPSLIYFIVLSFFNPIQIGVRHLIFLLPTFYILFAQLIEYITVNRNVKIILILLAFIQTISLVKYFNNYIAYTNEFAYDKISILNWLSDGSLDYGQNNSAPKNFIKNNVEYVLPTSIEAAGKYAVRALQVIHVNKSTPDTLAWLRKYHPVDVYKGTVWIYKINR
;
A
#
# COMPACT_ATOMS: atom_id res chain seq x y z
N SER A 1 6.49 -3.16 -36.02
CA SER A 1 6.67 -1.87 -36.66
C SER A 1 7.69 -1.03 -35.89
N ILE A 2 8.41 -0.13 -36.53
CA ILE A 2 9.42 0.75 -35.93
C ILE A 2 8.81 1.54 -34.74
N LEU A 3 7.56 1.96 -34.86
CA LEU A 3 6.84 2.67 -33.80
C LEU A 3 6.82 1.93 -32.47
N HIS A 4 6.68 0.59 -32.46
CA HIS A 4 6.70 -0.22 -31.25
C HIS A 4 8.05 -0.16 -30.55
N TYR A 5 9.13 -0.25 -31.29
CA TYR A 5 10.49 -0.16 -30.72
C TYR A 5 10.76 1.24 -30.15
N CYS A 6 10.28 2.30 -30.79
CA CYS A 6 10.42 3.67 -30.31
C CYS A 6 9.70 3.93 -28.97
N ILE A 7 8.67 3.17 -28.65
CA ILE A 7 7.92 3.28 -27.40
C ILE A 7 8.46 2.29 -26.35
N LEU A 8 8.70 1.02 -26.75
CA LEU A 8 9.08 -0.03 -25.81
C LEU A 8 10.51 0.14 -25.28
N ILE A 9 11.47 0.53 -26.14
CA ILE A 9 12.87 0.63 -25.73
C ILE A 9 13.07 1.72 -24.68
N PRO A 10 12.60 2.97 -24.84
CA PRO A 10 12.71 3.99 -23.81
C PRO A 10 12.00 3.60 -22.52
N SER A 11 10.82 2.98 -22.61
CA SER A 11 10.07 2.53 -21.44
C SER A 11 10.81 1.44 -20.66
N LEU A 12 11.43 0.49 -21.36
CA LEU A 12 12.23 -0.56 -20.75
C LEU A 12 13.50 0.00 -20.09
N ILE A 13 14.20 0.91 -20.76
CA ILE A 13 15.37 1.58 -20.19
C ILE A 13 14.98 2.35 -18.93
N TYR A 14 13.88 3.10 -18.99
CA TYR A 14 13.37 3.85 -17.85
C TYR A 14 13.03 2.92 -16.67
N PHE A 15 12.36 1.80 -16.93
CA PHE A 15 12.03 0.81 -15.92
C PHE A 15 13.28 0.22 -15.27
N ILE A 16 14.30 -0.15 -16.05
CA ILE A 16 15.58 -0.69 -15.57
C ILE A 16 16.29 0.36 -14.71
N VAL A 17 16.40 1.60 -15.19
CA VAL A 17 17.06 2.69 -14.45
C VAL A 17 16.37 2.93 -13.11
N LEU A 18 15.05 2.99 -13.07
CA LEU A 18 14.30 3.16 -11.81
C LEU A 18 14.46 1.97 -10.86
N SER A 19 14.50 0.75 -11.40
CA SER A 19 14.55 -0.47 -10.57
C SER A 19 15.91 -0.68 -9.92
N PHE A 20 17.00 -0.31 -10.60
CA PHE A 20 18.36 -0.65 -10.16
C PHE A 20 19.19 0.55 -9.69
N PHE A 21 18.90 1.76 -10.17
CA PHE A 21 19.72 2.93 -9.91
C PHE A 21 19.04 4.01 -9.05
N ASN A 22 17.75 3.87 -8.75
CA ASN A 22 17.06 4.85 -7.91
C ASN A 22 17.07 4.41 -6.44
N PRO A 23 17.82 5.08 -5.55
CA PRO A 23 17.85 4.77 -4.13
C PRO A 23 16.57 5.19 -3.39
N ILE A 24 15.74 6.04 -4.01
CA ILE A 24 14.52 6.58 -3.40
C ILE A 24 13.32 5.79 -3.91
N GLN A 25 12.85 4.86 -3.11
CA GLN A 25 11.64 4.09 -3.43
C GLN A 25 10.39 4.84 -2.94
N ILE A 26 9.85 5.71 -3.77
CA ILE A 26 8.62 6.46 -3.49
C ILE A 26 7.38 5.72 -4.07
N GLY A 27 7.44 4.41 -4.20
CA GLY A 27 6.35 3.55 -4.66
C GLY A 27 6.03 3.68 -6.16
N VAL A 28 4.83 3.27 -6.52
CA VAL A 28 4.36 3.11 -7.92
C VAL A 28 4.32 4.42 -8.73
N ARG A 29 4.46 5.59 -8.09
CA ARG A 29 4.39 6.91 -8.75
C ARG A 29 5.41 7.08 -9.85
N HIS A 30 6.62 6.55 -9.66
CA HIS A 30 7.65 6.62 -10.69
C HIS A 30 7.30 5.80 -11.92
N LEU A 31 6.40 4.82 -11.79
CA LEU A 31 5.94 3.98 -12.89
C LEU A 31 4.80 4.61 -13.70
N ILE A 32 4.26 5.76 -13.28
CA ILE A 32 3.17 6.46 -13.99
C ILE A 32 3.56 6.74 -15.43
N PHE A 33 4.82 7.07 -15.70
CA PHE A 33 5.31 7.31 -17.07
C PHE A 33 5.25 6.07 -17.98
N LEU A 34 5.15 4.87 -17.40
CA LEU A 34 4.98 3.63 -18.16
C LEU A 34 3.51 3.35 -18.54
N LEU A 35 2.54 4.02 -17.89
CA LEU A 35 1.13 3.78 -18.14
C LEU A 35 0.74 3.99 -19.63
N PRO A 36 1.18 5.04 -20.34
CA PRO A 36 0.90 5.19 -21.77
C PRO A 36 1.40 4.00 -22.59
N THR A 37 2.58 3.48 -22.28
CA THR A 37 3.14 2.29 -22.94
C THR A 37 2.28 1.06 -22.71
N PHE A 38 1.84 0.83 -21.47
CA PHE A 38 0.93 -0.26 -21.15
C PHE A 38 -0.41 -0.11 -21.89
N TYR A 39 -1.00 1.08 -21.94
CA TYR A 39 -2.24 1.30 -22.67
C TYR A 39 -2.11 0.99 -24.18
N ILE A 40 -0.99 1.38 -24.80
CA ILE A 40 -0.74 1.08 -26.22
C ILE A 40 -0.60 -0.44 -26.43
N LEU A 41 0.13 -1.14 -25.55
CA LEU A 41 0.27 -2.59 -25.60
C LEU A 41 -1.08 -3.31 -25.41
N PHE A 42 -1.86 -2.88 -24.42
CA PHE A 42 -3.17 -3.46 -24.18
C PHE A 42 -4.15 -3.19 -25.29
N ALA A 43 -4.10 -2.01 -25.93
CA ALA A 43 -4.95 -1.70 -27.07
C ALA A 43 -4.75 -2.67 -28.25
N GLN A 44 -3.52 -3.15 -28.46
CA GLN A 44 -3.24 -4.16 -29.48
C GLN A 44 -3.76 -5.56 -29.13
N LEU A 45 -3.90 -5.85 -27.85
CA LEU A 45 -4.47 -7.11 -27.40
C LEU A 45 -6.02 -7.16 -27.52
N ILE A 46 -6.67 -6.01 -27.68
CA ILE A 46 -8.14 -5.93 -27.76
C ILE A 46 -8.67 -6.76 -28.94
N GLU A 47 -8.04 -6.74 -30.09
CA GLU A 47 -8.45 -7.56 -31.24
C GLU A 47 -8.41 -9.05 -30.91
N TYR A 48 -7.38 -9.48 -30.19
CA TYR A 48 -7.23 -10.89 -29.77
C TYR A 48 -8.24 -11.28 -28.69
N ILE A 49 -8.57 -10.35 -27.80
CA ILE A 49 -9.52 -10.53 -26.70
C ILE A 49 -10.95 -10.66 -27.18
N THR A 50 -11.34 -9.89 -28.21
CA THR A 50 -12.71 -9.88 -28.74
C THR A 50 -13.10 -11.20 -29.42
N VAL A 51 -12.13 -11.97 -29.90
CA VAL A 51 -12.34 -13.26 -30.58
C VAL A 51 -12.55 -14.41 -29.60
N ASN A 52 -11.93 -14.34 -28.40
CA ASN A 52 -11.98 -15.46 -27.46
C ASN A 52 -12.93 -15.20 -26.29
N ARG A 53 -14.07 -15.94 -26.28
CA ARG A 53 -15.11 -15.83 -25.23
C ARG A 53 -14.55 -16.02 -23.82
N ASN A 54 -13.63 -16.95 -23.62
CA ASN A 54 -13.09 -17.26 -22.28
C ASN A 54 -12.22 -16.10 -21.76
N VAL A 55 -11.40 -15.51 -22.64
CA VAL A 55 -10.59 -14.33 -22.29
C VAL A 55 -11.48 -13.16 -21.90
N LYS A 56 -12.57 -12.93 -22.65
CA LYS A 56 -13.55 -11.88 -22.34
C LYS A 56 -14.17 -12.07 -20.95
N ILE A 57 -14.55 -13.29 -20.60
CA ILE A 57 -15.10 -13.61 -19.27
C ILE A 57 -14.07 -13.33 -18.17
N ILE A 58 -12.84 -13.78 -18.34
CA ILE A 58 -11.75 -13.53 -17.37
C ILE A 58 -11.54 -12.03 -17.15
N LEU A 59 -11.53 -11.23 -18.20
CA LEU A 59 -11.36 -9.78 -18.08
C LEU A 59 -12.52 -9.10 -17.35
N ILE A 60 -13.76 -9.55 -17.61
CA ILE A 60 -14.94 -9.04 -16.89
C ILE A 60 -14.83 -9.39 -15.40
N LEU A 61 -14.41 -10.61 -15.05
CA LEU A 61 -14.21 -11.01 -13.66
C LEU A 61 -13.10 -10.19 -12.97
N LEU A 62 -11.99 -9.98 -13.65
CA LEU A 62 -10.89 -9.12 -13.13
C LEU A 62 -11.35 -7.68 -12.91
N ALA A 63 -12.09 -7.11 -13.86
CA ALA A 63 -12.67 -5.77 -13.73
C ALA A 63 -13.65 -5.68 -12.55
N PHE A 64 -14.46 -6.73 -12.35
CA PHE A 64 -15.39 -6.80 -11.21
C PHE A 64 -14.65 -6.86 -9.87
N ILE A 65 -13.62 -7.70 -9.74
CA ILE A 65 -12.78 -7.78 -8.53
C ILE A 65 -12.13 -6.42 -8.26
N GLN A 66 -11.58 -5.78 -9.29
CA GLN A 66 -10.96 -4.45 -9.15
C GLN A 66 -11.96 -3.38 -8.69
N THR A 67 -13.20 -3.45 -9.18
CA THR A 67 -14.27 -2.53 -8.77
C THR A 67 -14.62 -2.70 -7.29
N ILE A 68 -14.71 -3.95 -6.81
CA ILE A 68 -14.92 -4.24 -5.38
C ILE A 68 -13.80 -3.63 -4.54
N SER A 69 -12.55 -3.81 -4.97
CA SER A 69 -11.40 -3.24 -4.28
C SER A 69 -11.43 -1.72 -4.22
N LEU A 70 -11.81 -1.05 -5.30
CA LEU A 70 -11.96 0.40 -5.33
C LEU A 70 -13.02 0.89 -4.34
N VAL A 71 -14.16 0.20 -4.26
CA VAL A 71 -15.21 0.53 -3.30
C VAL A 71 -14.75 0.31 -1.86
N LYS A 72 -14.07 -0.80 -1.58
CA LYS A 72 -13.55 -1.14 -0.25
C LYS A 72 -12.55 -0.10 0.28
N TYR A 73 -11.70 0.44 -0.58
CA TYR A 73 -10.70 1.44 -0.23
C TYR A 73 -11.14 2.87 -0.52
N PHE A 74 -12.45 3.10 -0.70
CA PHE A 74 -12.99 4.43 -0.92
C PHE A 74 -12.52 5.39 0.19
N ASN A 75 -12.06 6.57 -0.19
CA ASN A 75 -11.43 7.59 0.67
C ASN A 75 -10.07 7.22 1.29
N ASN A 76 -9.49 6.07 0.97
CA ASN A 76 -8.17 5.67 1.49
C ASN A 76 -7.34 4.90 0.45
N TYR A 77 -7.39 5.31 -0.81
CA TYR A 77 -6.72 4.61 -1.93
C TYR A 77 -5.20 4.51 -1.79
N ILE A 78 -4.56 5.46 -1.09
CA ILE A 78 -3.10 5.44 -0.87
C ILE A 78 -2.68 4.24 -0.02
N ALA A 79 -3.52 3.82 0.92
CA ALA A 79 -3.28 2.64 1.76
C ALA A 79 -3.68 1.31 1.08
N TYR A 80 -4.12 1.35 -0.19
CA TYR A 80 -4.48 0.15 -0.92
C TYR A 80 -3.26 -0.74 -1.16
N THR A 81 -3.42 -1.99 -0.79
CA THR A 81 -2.54 -3.08 -1.18
C THR A 81 -3.38 -4.13 -1.90
N ASN A 82 -2.85 -4.74 -2.95
CA ASN A 82 -3.60 -5.71 -3.75
C ASN A 82 -4.04 -6.93 -2.92
N GLU A 83 -4.95 -7.72 -3.44
CA GLU A 83 -5.54 -8.88 -2.76
C GLU A 83 -4.53 -10.00 -2.52
N PHE A 84 -3.43 -10.04 -3.27
CA PHE A 84 -2.32 -10.99 -3.09
C PHE A 84 -1.47 -10.66 -1.86
N ALA A 85 -1.56 -9.43 -1.33
CA ALA A 85 -0.95 -9.04 -0.07
C ALA A 85 -1.74 -9.63 1.11
N TYR A 86 -1.54 -10.93 1.36
CA TYR A 86 -2.29 -11.70 2.35
C TYR A 86 -2.15 -11.13 3.76
N ASP A 87 -0.93 -10.79 4.16
CA ASP A 87 -0.65 -10.24 5.49
C ASP A 87 -0.52 -8.71 5.45
N LYS A 88 -1.64 -8.04 5.70
CA LYS A 88 -1.72 -6.58 5.77
C LYS A 88 -0.87 -5.98 6.90
N ILE A 89 -0.54 -6.75 7.92
CA ILE A 89 0.31 -6.32 9.04
C ILE A 89 1.77 -6.29 8.60
N SER A 90 2.26 -7.39 8.07
CA SER A 90 3.66 -7.52 7.65
C SER A 90 3.99 -6.66 6.43
N ILE A 91 3.03 -6.39 5.56
CA ILE A 91 3.28 -5.57 4.36
C ILE A 91 3.73 -4.15 4.71
N LEU A 92 3.28 -3.60 5.84
CA LEU A 92 3.70 -2.29 6.30
C LEU A 92 5.18 -2.25 6.67
N ASN A 93 5.77 -3.37 7.10
CA ASN A 93 7.22 -3.48 7.36
C ASN A 93 8.04 -3.40 6.06
N TRP A 94 7.48 -3.88 4.95
CA TRP A 94 8.15 -3.88 3.63
C TRP A 94 7.92 -2.56 2.89
N LEU A 95 6.73 -1.96 3.05
CA LEU A 95 6.33 -0.71 2.39
C LEU A 95 6.39 0.48 3.36
N SER A 96 7.30 0.44 4.32
CA SER A 96 7.39 1.38 5.44
C SER A 96 7.77 2.80 5.07
N ASP A 97 8.10 3.05 3.84
CA ASP A 97 8.29 4.40 3.34
C ASP A 97 6.92 5.10 3.15
N GLY A 98 6.91 6.41 3.02
CA GLY A 98 5.71 7.23 2.81
C GLY A 98 4.72 6.76 1.73
N SER A 99 4.90 5.53 1.18
CA SER A 99 4.09 4.97 0.10
C SER A 99 2.64 4.68 0.48
N LEU A 100 2.35 4.41 1.76
CA LEU A 100 0.99 4.06 2.23
C LEU A 100 0.35 5.12 3.12
N ASP A 101 1.13 6.03 3.70
CA ASP A 101 0.63 7.06 4.61
C ASP A 101 1.44 8.35 4.51
N TYR A 102 0.90 9.34 3.81
CA TYR A 102 1.45 10.70 3.68
C TYR A 102 0.90 11.66 4.73
N GLY A 103 0.30 11.15 5.78
CA GLY A 103 -0.38 11.95 6.77
C GLY A 103 -1.90 12.00 6.59
N GLN A 104 -2.46 11.39 5.54
CA GLN A 104 -3.92 11.31 5.35
C GLN A 104 -4.61 10.59 6.52
N ASN A 105 -3.90 9.70 7.22
CA ASN A 105 -4.41 8.95 8.34
C ASN A 105 -3.93 9.47 9.72
N ASN A 106 -3.47 10.72 9.82
CA ASN A 106 -3.00 11.31 11.09
C ASN A 106 -4.05 11.26 12.21
N SER A 107 -5.32 11.46 11.87
CA SER A 107 -6.43 11.41 12.83
C SER A 107 -7.01 10.00 13.02
N ALA A 108 -6.61 9.02 12.21
CA ALA A 108 -7.22 7.69 12.22
C ALA A 108 -7.12 6.95 13.58
N PRO A 109 -5.98 6.98 14.31
CA PRO A 109 -5.92 6.39 15.64
C PRO A 109 -6.91 7.02 16.62
N LYS A 110 -7.01 8.35 16.64
CA LYS A 110 -7.97 9.08 17.50
C LYS A 110 -9.42 8.74 17.15
N ASN A 111 -9.73 8.65 15.85
CA ASN A 111 -11.06 8.27 15.38
C ASN A 111 -11.40 6.82 15.75
N PHE A 112 -10.43 5.91 15.69
CA PHE A 112 -10.62 4.52 16.13
C PHE A 112 -10.92 4.46 17.63
N ILE A 113 -10.14 5.16 18.46
CA ILE A 113 -10.28 5.20 19.92
C ILE A 113 -11.64 5.80 20.32
N LYS A 114 -12.11 6.83 19.62
CA LYS A 114 -13.44 7.44 19.88
C LYS A 114 -14.57 6.40 19.80
N ASN A 115 -14.45 5.44 18.89
CA ASN A 115 -15.46 4.40 18.69
C ASN A 115 -15.15 3.11 19.51
N ASN A 116 -13.95 3.00 20.07
CA ASN A 116 -13.46 1.85 20.83
C ASN A 116 -12.75 2.35 22.08
N VAL A 117 -13.53 2.75 23.08
CA VAL A 117 -13.07 3.47 24.30
C VAL A 117 -12.02 2.69 25.12
N GLU A 118 -11.95 1.39 24.93
CA GLU A 118 -10.97 0.51 25.61
C GLU A 118 -9.53 0.66 25.07
N TYR A 119 -9.35 1.33 23.92
CA TYR A 119 -8.06 1.58 23.30
C TYR A 119 -7.56 2.98 23.61
N VAL A 120 -6.25 3.13 23.73
CA VAL A 120 -5.57 4.40 23.99
C VAL A 120 -4.40 4.60 23.00
N LEU A 121 -3.91 5.83 22.92
CA LEU A 121 -2.63 6.09 22.24
C LEU A 121 -1.49 5.58 23.12
N PRO A 122 -0.46 4.93 22.56
CA PRO A 122 0.69 4.49 23.33
C PRO A 122 1.51 5.69 23.83
N THR A 123 2.10 5.53 24.98
CA THR A 123 3.08 6.46 25.57
C THR A 123 4.50 5.95 25.34
N SER A 124 5.50 6.69 25.77
CA SER A 124 6.91 6.28 25.74
C SER A 124 7.24 5.16 26.75
N ILE A 125 6.34 4.85 27.67
CA ILE A 125 6.53 3.85 28.71
C ILE A 125 5.81 2.57 28.32
N GLU A 126 6.53 1.45 28.39
CA GLU A 126 5.97 0.12 28.16
C GLU A 126 4.96 -0.25 29.24
N ALA A 127 3.71 -0.51 28.84
CA ALA A 127 2.64 -0.90 29.74
C ALA A 127 1.70 -1.92 29.07
N ALA A 128 1.03 -2.75 29.92
CA ALA A 128 -0.05 -3.59 29.44
C ALA A 128 -1.25 -2.71 29.04
N GLY A 129 -1.96 -3.08 27.97
CA GLY A 129 -3.11 -2.32 27.51
C GLY A 129 -3.48 -2.58 26.06
N LYS A 130 -4.49 -1.86 25.61
CA LYS A 130 -4.96 -1.91 24.21
C LYS A 130 -4.60 -0.59 23.53
N TYR A 131 -3.86 -0.66 22.45
CA TYR A 131 -3.32 0.51 21.78
C TYR A 131 -3.71 0.59 20.30
N ALA A 132 -3.95 1.80 19.83
CA ALA A 132 -4.11 2.10 18.40
C ALA A 132 -3.08 3.16 17.99
N VAL A 133 -2.20 2.84 17.04
CA VAL A 133 -1.08 3.70 16.66
C VAL A 133 -0.79 3.60 15.17
N ARG A 134 -0.33 4.68 14.55
CA ARG A 134 0.12 4.61 13.15
C ARG A 134 1.36 3.73 13.03
N ALA A 135 1.34 2.80 12.07
CA ALA A 135 2.46 1.90 11.80
C ALA A 135 3.78 2.67 11.56
N LEU A 136 3.73 3.79 10.83
CA LEU A 136 4.91 4.62 10.56
C LEU A 136 5.58 5.18 11.81
N GLN A 137 4.84 5.40 12.90
CA GLN A 137 5.42 5.85 14.17
C GLN A 137 6.16 4.70 14.89
N VAL A 138 5.62 3.48 14.80
CA VAL A 138 6.27 2.30 15.41
C VAL A 138 7.50 1.88 14.61
N ILE A 139 7.41 1.88 13.28
CA ILE A 139 8.53 1.55 12.37
C ILE A 139 9.62 2.62 12.44
N HIS A 140 9.30 3.83 12.91
CA HIS A 140 10.22 4.95 13.06
C HIS A 140 10.88 5.36 11.74
N VAL A 141 10.08 5.60 10.73
CA VAL A 141 10.54 6.03 9.41
C VAL A 141 11.25 7.39 9.48
N ASN A 142 10.73 8.31 10.29
CA ASN A 142 11.36 9.61 10.49
C ASN A 142 12.43 9.57 11.62
N LYS A 143 13.66 9.33 11.25
CA LYS A 143 14.81 9.25 12.17
C LYS A 143 15.19 10.57 12.85
N SER A 144 14.60 11.70 12.45
CA SER A 144 14.84 13.00 13.08
C SER A 144 14.06 13.22 14.38
N THR A 145 13.07 12.38 14.67
CA THR A 145 12.27 12.44 15.90
C THR A 145 12.74 11.38 16.91
N PRO A 146 12.54 11.59 18.23
CA PRO A 146 12.85 10.56 19.24
C PRO A 146 12.01 9.29 19.03
N ASP A 147 12.65 8.13 19.17
CA ASP A 147 12.00 6.83 19.01
C ASP A 147 11.29 6.40 20.32
N THR A 148 10.20 7.06 20.61
CA THR A 148 9.44 6.86 21.87
C THR A 148 8.64 5.57 21.88
N LEU A 149 8.42 4.93 20.72
CA LEU A 149 7.58 3.75 20.56
C LEU A 149 8.38 2.48 20.22
N ALA A 150 9.70 2.50 20.40
CA ALA A 150 10.58 1.35 20.13
C ALA A 150 10.12 0.07 20.85
N TRP A 151 9.56 0.20 22.04
CA TRP A 151 9.08 -0.91 22.86
C TRP A 151 7.92 -1.68 22.19
N LEU A 152 7.08 -1.02 21.39
CA LEU A 152 5.98 -1.68 20.65
C LEU A 152 6.46 -2.68 19.60
N ARG A 153 7.69 -2.53 19.09
CA ARG A 153 8.26 -3.47 18.10
C ARG A 153 8.49 -4.88 18.62
N LYS A 154 8.51 -5.05 19.94
CA LYS A 154 8.59 -6.37 20.58
C LYS A 154 7.28 -7.16 20.44
N TYR A 155 6.18 -6.49 20.14
CA TYR A 155 4.84 -7.06 20.10
C TYR A 155 4.32 -7.11 18.67
N HIS A 156 3.51 -8.14 18.37
CA HIS A 156 2.83 -8.22 17.09
C HIS A 156 1.47 -7.51 17.17
N PRO A 157 1.15 -6.62 16.21
CA PRO A 157 -0.19 -6.07 16.09
C PRO A 157 -1.21 -7.19 15.87
N VAL A 158 -2.40 -7.04 16.45
CA VAL A 158 -3.48 -8.04 16.30
C VAL A 158 -4.40 -7.72 15.12
N ASP A 159 -4.41 -6.46 14.67
CA ASP A 159 -5.27 -6.01 13.56
C ASP A 159 -4.73 -4.73 12.92
N VAL A 160 -5.27 -4.36 11.76
CA VAL A 160 -4.94 -3.13 11.04
C VAL A 160 -6.21 -2.36 10.69
N TYR A 161 -6.34 -1.14 11.22
CA TYR A 161 -7.43 -0.24 10.89
C TYR A 161 -7.02 0.73 9.78
N LYS A 162 -7.87 0.90 8.77
CA LYS A 162 -7.63 1.76 7.59
C LYS A 162 -6.30 1.51 6.88
N GLY A 163 -5.76 0.29 6.95
CA GLY A 163 -4.54 -0.10 6.26
C GLY A 163 -3.24 0.53 6.78
N THR A 164 -3.28 1.40 7.80
CA THR A 164 -2.09 2.13 8.28
C THR A 164 -2.00 2.28 9.79
N VAL A 165 -3.05 1.91 10.53
CA VAL A 165 -3.08 1.96 11.99
C VAL A 165 -3.00 0.55 12.54
N TRP A 166 -1.95 0.26 13.29
CA TRP A 166 -1.78 -1.00 13.99
C TRP A 166 -2.53 -1.00 15.32
N ILE A 167 -3.20 -2.09 15.58
CA ILE A 167 -3.96 -2.35 16.81
C ILE A 167 -3.21 -3.37 17.64
N TYR A 168 -2.93 -3.03 18.88
CA TYR A 168 -2.22 -3.91 19.83
C TYR A 168 -3.10 -4.28 21.01
N LYS A 169 -2.95 -5.52 21.48
CA LYS A 169 -3.49 -6.00 22.78
C LYS A 169 -2.33 -6.63 23.53
N ILE A 170 -1.83 -5.93 24.53
CA ILE A 170 -0.67 -6.33 25.31
C ILE A 170 -1.16 -6.78 26.70
N ASN A 171 -1.07 -8.05 26.95
CA ASN A 171 -1.33 -8.65 28.26
C ASN A 171 0.02 -8.79 28.97
N ARG A 172 0.02 -8.55 30.28
CA ARG A 172 1.18 -8.90 31.13
C ARG A 172 1.21 -10.38 31.41
#